data_9a0670c7681c65103e5ddd1f7f73ddd0
#
_entry.id   9a0670c7681c65103e5ddd1f7f73ddd0
#
_cell.length_a   1.000
_cell.length_b   1.000
_cell.length_c   1.000
_cell.angle_alpha   90.00
_cell.angle_beta   90.00
_cell.angle_gamma   90.00
#
_symmetry.space_group_name_H-M   'P 1'
#
loop_
_entity.id
_entity.type
_entity.pdbx_description
1 polymer ?
#
loop_
_entity_poly.entity_id
_entity_poly.type
_entity_poly.pdbx_seq_one_letter_code
_entity_poly.pdbx_strand_id
1 'polypeptide(L)'
;MRNSRIGLATASLIAVAGLTLSGCAAADETEAVSTESAEETATTAGDTYEVYALLPQGNDQPYGTTYLPPMEAKAAELGINLTITNSEYDGDKQASECEVAVAAQPDGIILWPALADTIRPCLEAANAAGIPVWITNADVNPEDTELTYGYTGTDSYGQGAASAKMMCEFVGDNSIGIIQINGLTGNSVATLRGNGFKETIASTCPDNVEILAEQPGNWNKDESQIAASEMLTAVGVENVGGMYAADDSMVAGGIDAFKARGLDPKDYIITSIGNTFLGNPLVASGELMGTVFQSSSWDGENAVVGIYRAMTGDTSLGRDDDGSVLYMPNPKVTIDNWDAADVTPEW
;
A
#
# COMPACT_ATOMS: atom_id res chain seq x y z
N MET A 1 -32.69 -45.95 29.30
CA MET A 1 -32.17 -46.33 30.63
C MET A 1 -31.34 -45.20 31.15
N ARG A 2 -31.92 -44.60 32.04
CA ARG A 2 -31.64 -44.22 33.45
C ARG A 2 -30.67 -43.03 33.57
N ASN A 3 -31.24 -41.86 33.87
CA ASN A 3 -31.39 -41.23 35.19
C ASN A 3 -30.05 -40.72 35.77
N SER A 4 -29.88 -39.56 36.23
CA SER A 4 -30.60 -38.65 37.17
C SER A 4 -29.51 -37.96 37.96
N ARG A 5 -29.45 -36.76 38.36
CA ARG A 5 -30.18 -35.80 39.19
C ARG A 5 -29.19 -34.73 39.64
N ILE A 6 -29.47 -33.45 39.50
CA ILE A 6 -29.92 -32.49 40.55
C ILE A 6 -28.95 -32.26 41.71
N GLY A 7 -28.51 -31.03 41.90
CA GLY A 7 -27.92 -30.46 43.12
C GLY A 7 -28.05 -28.93 43.14
N LEU A 8 -28.93 -28.47 43.97
CA LEU A 8 -29.39 -27.06 44.18
C LEU A 8 -28.67 -26.44 45.38
N ALA A 9 -28.66 -25.10 45.42
CA ALA A 9 -28.60 -24.19 46.59
C ALA A 9 -27.18 -23.90 47.14
N THR A 10 -26.87 -22.70 47.60
CA THR A 10 -27.62 -21.70 48.37
C THR A 10 -26.90 -20.33 48.34
N ALA A 11 -27.70 -19.29 48.47
CA ALA A 11 -27.32 -17.89 48.69
C ALA A 11 -26.80 -17.65 50.11
N SER A 12 -25.94 -16.65 50.29
CA SER A 12 -25.78 -15.97 51.58
C SER A 12 -25.48 -14.49 51.39
N LEU A 13 -26.42 -13.66 51.73
CA LEU A 13 -26.30 -12.23 52.04
C LEU A 13 -25.62 -12.09 53.40
N ILE A 14 -24.66 -11.14 53.54
CA ILE A 14 -24.32 -10.51 54.81
C ILE A 14 -24.20 -9.00 54.57
N ALA A 15 -25.15 -8.27 55.13
CA ALA A 15 -25.12 -6.83 55.36
C ALA A 15 -24.53 -6.57 56.73
N VAL A 16 -23.62 -5.61 56.87
CA VAL A 16 -23.31 -4.99 58.22
C VAL A 16 -23.22 -3.48 58.03
N ALA A 17 -24.04 -2.83 58.80
CA ALA A 17 -24.17 -1.38 58.92
C ALA A 17 -23.28 -0.82 60.04
N GLY A 18 -22.82 0.40 59.83
CA GLY A 18 -22.79 1.45 60.82
C GLY A 18 -21.64 1.56 61.80
N LEU A 19 -21.00 2.71 61.84
CA LEU A 19 -21.10 3.62 63.02
C LEU A 19 -20.21 4.85 62.83
N THR A 20 -20.82 6.00 63.00
CA THR A 20 -20.23 7.34 63.12
C THR A 20 -19.55 7.54 64.44
N LEU A 21 -18.44 8.25 64.55
CA LEU A 21 -18.04 8.99 65.75
C LEU A 21 -17.33 10.30 65.35
N SER A 22 -17.88 11.37 65.80
CA SER A 22 -17.36 12.74 65.88
C SER A 22 -16.23 12.87 66.87
N GLY A 23 -15.24 13.71 66.57
CA GLY A 23 -14.24 14.17 67.53
C GLY A 23 -13.59 15.46 67.04
N CYS A 24 -13.86 16.58 67.72
CA CYS A 24 -13.34 17.92 67.49
C CYS A 24 -11.89 18.13 67.97
N ALA A 25 -11.24 19.11 67.35
CA ALA A 25 -10.28 20.11 67.81
C ALA A 25 -8.79 19.82 67.80
N ALA A 26 -8.04 20.55 67.01
CA ALA A 26 -7.29 21.77 67.35
C ALA A 26 -6.42 22.21 66.13
N ALA A 27 -6.31 23.49 65.92
CA ALA A 27 -5.63 24.20 64.88
C ALA A 27 -4.11 24.06 65.00
N ASP A 28 -3.44 23.92 63.84
CA ASP A 28 -2.12 24.55 63.62
C ASP A 28 -1.97 24.90 62.13
N GLU A 29 -1.51 26.10 61.89
CA GLU A 29 -1.32 26.70 60.55
C GLU A 29 -0.10 26.06 59.90
N THR A 30 -0.27 25.53 58.70
CA THR A 30 0.83 25.40 57.73
C THR A 30 0.28 25.46 56.29
N GLU A 31 0.91 26.28 55.52
CA GLU A 31 0.77 26.68 54.14
C GLU A 31 -0.01 25.76 53.19
N ALA A 32 -0.99 26.34 52.52
CA ALA A 32 -1.69 25.78 51.38
C ALA A 32 -0.77 25.62 50.17
N VAL A 33 -0.36 24.41 49.87
CA VAL A 33 0.09 24.03 48.53
C VAL A 33 -1.16 23.78 47.72
N SER A 34 -1.43 24.70 46.81
CA SER A 34 -2.46 24.52 45.78
C SER A 34 -2.06 23.36 44.85
N THR A 35 -2.66 22.21 45.08
CA THR A 35 -2.73 21.15 44.06
C THR A 35 -3.68 21.66 42.99
N GLU A 36 -3.13 22.18 41.91
CA GLU A 36 -3.82 22.34 40.65
C GLU A 36 -4.35 20.94 40.25
N SER A 37 -5.65 20.76 40.37
CA SER A 37 -6.38 19.67 39.79
C SER A 37 -6.16 19.78 38.29
N ALA A 38 -5.36 18.87 37.71
CA ALA A 38 -5.36 18.67 36.26
C ALA A 38 -6.81 18.34 35.90
N GLU A 39 -7.50 19.29 35.29
CA GLU A 39 -8.70 19.03 34.53
C GLU A 39 -8.26 18.03 33.42
N GLU A 40 -8.62 16.77 33.63
CA GLU A 40 -8.69 15.79 32.60
C GLU A 40 -9.66 16.38 31.57
N THR A 41 -9.09 16.92 30.48
CA THR A 41 -9.88 17.33 29.32
C THR A 41 -10.58 16.06 28.85
N ALA A 42 -11.84 15.91 29.25
CA ALA A 42 -12.73 14.94 28.63
C ALA A 42 -12.77 15.28 27.14
N THR A 43 -12.06 14.52 26.34
CA THR A 43 -12.24 14.46 24.88
C THR A 43 -13.72 14.15 24.72
N THR A 44 -14.49 15.09 24.22
CA THR A 44 -15.84 14.82 23.72
C THR A 44 -15.68 13.65 22.76
N ALA A 45 -16.39 12.55 23.01
CA ALA A 45 -16.50 11.44 22.07
C ALA A 45 -16.99 12.06 20.75
N GLY A 46 -16.07 12.23 19.80
CA GLY A 46 -16.39 12.60 18.44
C GLY A 46 -17.19 11.46 17.82
N ASP A 47 -17.95 11.77 16.81
CA ASP A 47 -18.66 10.76 16.03
C ASP A 47 -17.65 9.69 15.58
N THR A 48 -17.97 8.42 15.81
CA THR A 48 -17.16 7.29 15.36
C THR A 48 -17.68 6.87 13.99
N TYR A 49 -16.79 6.76 13.01
CA TYR A 49 -17.14 6.35 11.64
C TYR A 49 -16.86 4.87 11.42
N GLU A 50 -17.76 4.18 10.75
CA GLU A 50 -17.60 2.78 10.33
C GLU A 50 -17.10 2.74 8.88
N VAL A 51 -15.91 2.22 8.62
CA VAL A 51 -15.29 2.19 7.29
C VAL A 51 -14.85 0.76 6.93
N TYR A 52 -15.19 0.34 5.73
CA TYR A 52 -14.66 -0.90 5.15
C TYR A 52 -13.43 -0.60 4.30
N ALA A 53 -12.35 -1.35 4.52
CA ALA A 53 -11.14 -1.32 3.71
C ALA A 53 -11.03 -2.63 2.91
N LEU A 54 -11.33 -2.55 1.62
CA LEU A 54 -11.34 -3.69 0.70
C LEU A 54 -9.98 -3.74 -0.02
N LEU A 55 -9.09 -4.60 0.48
CA LEU A 55 -7.70 -4.66 0.06
C LEU A 55 -7.39 -5.99 -0.63
N PRO A 56 -6.44 -6.03 -1.60
CA PRO A 56 -5.98 -7.26 -2.21
C PRO A 56 -4.82 -7.92 -1.47
N GLN A 57 -4.29 -7.26 -0.42
CA GLN A 57 -3.19 -7.72 0.41
C GLN A 57 -3.51 -7.58 1.90
N GLY A 58 -2.92 -8.47 2.71
CA GLY A 58 -2.94 -8.42 4.16
C GLY A 58 -1.53 -8.45 4.75
N ASN A 59 -1.42 -8.79 6.05
CA ASN A 59 -0.14 -8.96 6.75
C ASN A 59 0.68 -10.18 6.28
N ASP A 60 0.19 -10.94 5.34
CA ASP A 60 0.84 -12.09 4.72
C ASP A 60 1.74 -11.71 3.54
N GLN A 61 1.70 -10.44 3.11
CA GLN A 61 2.49 -9.93 1.99
C GLN A 61 3.34 -8.71 2.40
N PRO A 62 4.56 -8.55 1.83
CA PRO A 62 5.51 -7.52 2.30
C PRO A 62 4.93 -6.10 2.33
N TYR A 63 4.28 -5.66 1.27
CA TYR A 63 3.69 -4.31 1.21
C TYR A 63 2.56 -4.14 2.23
N GLY A 64 1.67 -5.13 2.36
CA GLY A 64 0.57 -5.12 3.33
C GLY A 64 1.04 -5.06 4.77
N THR A 65 2.15 -5.74 5.10
CA THR A 65 2.76 -5.75 6.45
C THR A 65 3.12 -4.34 6.94
N THR A 66 3.52 -3.45 6.03
CA THR A 66 3.94 -2.08 6.34
C THR A 66 2.91 -1.02 5.97
N TYR A 67 1.92 -1.39 5.15
CA TYR A 67 0.77 -0.57 4.81
C TYR A 67 -0.29 -0.53 5.93
N LEU A 68 -0.60 -1.69 6.53
CA LEU A 68 -1.70 -1.82 7.50
C LEU A 68 -1.46 -1.10 8.84
N PRO A 69 -0.28 -1.18 9.51
CA PRO A 69 -0.12 -0.54 10.81
C PRO A 69 -0.31 0.98 10.80
N PRO A 70 0.25 1.77 9.85
CA PRO A 70 -0.02 3.21 9.78
C PRO A 70 -1.46 3.52 9.37
N MET A 71 -2.10 2.68 8.54
CA MET A 71 -3.53 2.78 8.23
C MET A 71 -4.39 2.65 9.50
N GLU A 72 -4.18 1.60 10.31
CA GLU A 72 -4.90 1.36 11.55
C GLU A 72 -4.64 2.47 12.59
N ALA A 73 -3.38 2.94 12.70
CA ALA A 73 -3.01 4.02 13.60
C ALA A 73 -3.72 5.33 13.23
N LYS A 74 -3.76 5.68 11.93
CA LYS A 74 -4.44 6.89 11.46
C LYS A 74 -5.96 6.78 11.62
N ALA A 75 -6.54 5.61 11.39
CA ALA A 75 -7.96 5.37 11.63
C ALA A 75 -8.33 5.58 13.10
N ALA A 76 -7.54 5.04 14.03
CA ALA A 76 -7.75 5.25 15.46
C ALA A 76 -7.62 6.74 15.84
N GLU A 77 -6.66 7.48 15.28
CA GLU A 77 -6.49 8.93 15.51
C GLU A 77 -7.72 9.73 15.06
N LEU A 78 -8.33 9.35 13.93
CA LEU A 78 -9.48 10.05 13.33
C LEU A 78 -10.85 9.51 13.80
N GLY A 79 -10.89 8.59 14.75
CA GLY A 79 -12.13 8.01 15.28
C GLY A 79 -12.83 7.08 14.28
N ILE A 80 -12.09 6.36 13.45
CA ILE A 80 -12.60 5.44 12.45
C ILE A 80 -12.44 3.99 12.94
N ASN A 81 -13.52 3.22 12.91
CA ASN A 81 -13.50 1.77 13.06
C ASN A 81 -13.33 1.12 11.68
N LEU A 82 -12.20 0.44 11.46
CA LEU A 82 -11.91 -0.25 10.20
C LEU A 82 -12.38 -1.71 10.24
N THR A 83 -13.13 -2.12 9.20
CA THR A 83 -13.30 -3.51 8.83
C THR A 83 -12.46 -3.79 7.59
N ILE A 84 -11.38 -4.57 7.75
CA ILE A 84 -10.40 -4.83 6.68
C ILE A 84 -10.66 -6.21 6.10
N THR A 85 -10.70 -6.31 4.75
CA THR A 85 -10.73 -7.57 4.02
C THR A 85 -9.47 -7.74 3.19
N ASN A 86 -9.17 -8.99 2.78
CA ASN A 86 -8.04 -9.33 1.91
C ASN A 86 -8.52 -10.27 0.81
N SER A 87 -8.63 -9.76 -0.41
CA SER A 87 -9.07 -10.55 -1.55
C SER A 87 -7.99 -11.42 -2.18
N GLU A 88 -6.72 -11.30 -1.77
CA GLU A 88 -5.58 -12.06 -2.32
C GLU A 88 -5.43 -11.90 -3.84
N TYR A 89 -5.69 -10.69 -4.35
CA TYR A 89 -5.75 -10.33 -5.77
C TYR A 89 -6.81 -11.09 -6.60
N ASP A 90 -7.79 -11.73 -5.93
CA ASP A 90 -8.96 -12.32 -6.58
C ASP A 90 -10.05 -11.25 -6.75
N GLY A 91 -10.32 -10.86 -8.01
CA GLY A 91 -11.30 -9.83 -8.33
C GLY A 91 -12.75 -10.25 -8.01
N ASP A 92 -13.11 -11.52 -8.16
CA ASP A 92 -14.45 -12.03 -7.85
C ASP A 92 -14.67 -12.07 -6.33
N LYS A 93 -13.65 -12.46 -5.56
CA LYS A 93 -13.67 -12.38 -4.09
C LYS A 93 -13.84 -10.94 -3.63
N GLN A 94 -13.08 -10.00 -4.20
CA GLN A 94 -13.19 -8.58 -3.84
C GLN A 94 -14.58 -8.00 -4.18
N ALA A 95 -15.15 -8.37 -5.32
CA ALA A 95 -16.51 -7.99 -5.69
C ALA A 95 -17.54 -8.49 -4.65
N SER A 96 -17.41 -9.74 -4.20
CA SER A 96 -18.27 -10.31 -3.16
C SER A 96 -18.08 -9.62 -1.79
N GLU A 97 -16.85 -9.29 -1.42
CA GLU A 97 -16.54 -8.49 -0.22
C GLU A 97 -17.17 -7.10 -0.28
N CYS A 98 -17.18 -6.48 -1.47
CA CYS A 98 -17.87 -5.22 -1.67
C CYS A 98 -19.39 -5.30 -1.49
N GLU A 99 -20.04 -6.34 -1.99
CA GLU A 99 -21.48 -6.54 -1.77
C GLU A 99 -21.80 -6.58 -0.26
N VAL A 100 -20.96 -7.26 0.52
CA VAL A 100 -21.09 -7.32 1.99
C VAL A 100 -20.88 -5.93 2.61
N ALA A 101 -19.85 -5.19 2.18
CA ALA A 101 -19.57 -3.86 2.67
C ALA A 101 -20.73 -2.89 2.39
N VAL A 102 -21.23 -2.85 1.16
CA VAL A 102 -22.37 -1.98 0.78
C VAL A 102 -23.64 -2.35 1.57
N ALA A 103 -23.91 -3.65 1.75
CA ALA A 103 -25.06 -4.10 2.55
C ALA A 103 -24.98 -3.70 4.03
N ALA A 104 -23.78 -3.55 4.58
CA ALA A 104 -23.56 -3.09 5.94
C ALA A 104 -23.81 -1.58 6.12
N GLN A 105 -23.95 -0.80 5.04
CA GLN A 105 -24.19 0.64 5.05
C GLN A 105 -23.16 1.43 5.90
N PRO A 106 -21.84 1.29 5.63
CA PRO A 106 -20.80 2.02 6.34
C PRO A 106 -20.83 3.52 5.97
N ASP A 107 -20.11 4.33 6.75
CA ASP A 107 -19.91 5.74 6.45
C ASP A 107 -18.99 5.97 5.24
N GLY A 108 -18.13 4.99 4.92
CA GLY A 108 -17.24 5.05 3.77
C GLY A 108 -16.58 3.73 3.42
N ILE A 109 -16.02 3.66 2.22
CA ILE A 109 -15.23 2.50 1.73
C ILE A 109 -13.88 2.99 1.25
N ILE A 110 -12.79 2.41 1.76
CA ILE A 110 -11.46 2.47 1.17
C ILE A 110 -11.34 1.26 0.24
N LEU A 111 -10.96 1.50 -1.01
CA LEU A 111 -10.84 0.46 -2.00
C LEU A 111 -9.46 0.49 -2.67
N TRP A 112 -8.72 -0.60 -2.54
CA TRP A 112 -7.56 -0.90 -3.35
C TRP A 112 -7.94 -1.98 -4.36
N PRO A 113 -8.23 -1.62 -5.62
CA PRO A 113 -8.68 -2.58 -6.62
C PRO A 113 -7.66 -3.69 -6.86
N ALA A 114 -8.07 -4.94 -6.72
CA ALA A 114 -7.28 -6.10 -7.17
C ALA A 114 -7.12 -6.07 -8.69
N LEU A 115 -8.26 -5.93 -9.39
CA LEU A 115 -8.37 -5.80 -10.83
C LEU A 115 -9.34 -4.66 -11.16
N ALA A 116 -8.93 -3.71 -11.99
CA ALA A 116 -9.76 -2.55 -12.33
C ALA A 116 -11.07 -2.94 -13.04
N ASP A 117 -11.04 -3.97 -13.89
CA ASP A 117 -12.21 -4.41 -14.69
C ASP A 117 -13.33 -5.06 -13.86
N THR A 118 -13.03 -5.58 -12.66
CA THR A 118 -14.00 -6.32 -11.85
C THR A 118 -14.74 -5.45 -10.84
N ILE A 119 -14.27 -4.22 -10.60
CA ILE A 119 -14.74 -3.42 -9.45
C ILE A 119 -15.89 -2.46 -9.76
N ARG A 120 -16.17 -2.19 -11.06
CA ARG A 120 -17.24 -1.26 -11.45
C ARG A 120 -18.61 -1.53 -10.79
N PRO A 121 -19.11 -2.80 -10.71
CA PRO A 121 -20.38 -3.05 -10.03
C PRO A 121 -20.39 -2.64 -8.55
N CYS A 122 -19.23 -2.77 -7.87
CA CYS A 122 -19.04 -2.30 -6.50
C CYS A 122 -19.20 -0.77 -6.40
N LEU A 123 -18.52 -0.03 -7.29
CA LEU A 123 -18.58 1.43 -7.33
C LEU A 123 -20.00 1.93 -7.60
N GLU A 124 -20.71 1.31 -8.55
CA GLU A 124 -22.10 1.63 -8.88
C GLU A 124 -23.05 1.37 -7.70
N ALA A 125 -22.86 0.25 -6.99
CA ALA A 125 -23.66 -0.11 -5.82
C ALA A 125 -23.41 0.85 -4.64
N ALA A 126 -22.16 1.17 -4.35
CA ALA A 126 -21.80 2.12 -3.29
C ALA A 126 -22.34 3.52 -3.59
N ASN A 127 -22.16 4.00 -4.83
CA ASN A 127 -22.70 5.29 -5.27
C ASN A 127 -24.23 5.35 -5.15
N ALA A 128 -24.94 4.30 -5.59
CA ALA A 128 -26.40 4.22 -5.46
C ALA A 128 -26.88 4.22 -4.00
N ALA A 129 -26.05 3.70 -3.08
CA ALA A 129 -26.28 3.72 -1.64
C ALA A 129 -25.88 5.04 -0.97
N GLY A 130 -25.21 5.96 -1.69
CA GLY A 130 -24.67 7.22 -1.15
C GLY A 130 -23.43 7.03 -0.26
N ILE A 131 -22.73 5.90 -0.41
CA ILE A 131 -21.52 5.58 0.36
C ILE A 131 -20.30 6.10 -0.43
N PRO A 132 -19.49 7.02 0.14
CA PRO A 132 -18.28 7.50 -0.52
C PRO A 132 -17.24 6.39 -0.63
N VAL A 133 -16.61 6.28 -1.81
CA VAL A 133 -15.51 5.35 -2.06
C VAL A 133 -14.24 6.15 -2.33
N TRP A 134 -13.19 5.89 -1.55
CA TRP A 134 -11.85 6.41 -1.74
C TRP A 134 -10.93 5.33 -2.29
N ILE A 135 -10.26 5.61 -3.40
CA ILE A 135 -9.34 4.67 -4.04
C ILE A 135 -7.93 4.86 -3.51
N THR A 136 -7.20 3.76 -3.33
CA THR A 136 -5.82 3.76 -2.87
C THR A 136 -4.95 2.80 -3.69
N ASN A 137 -3.66 3.09 -3.80
CA ASN A 137 -2.59 2.31 -4.43
C ASN A 137 -2.77 1.99 -5.92
N ALA A 138 -3.79 1.21 -6.28
CA ALA A 138 -4.15 0.88 -7.66
C ALA A 138 -5.40 1.68 -8.05
N ASP A 139 -5.37 2.34 -9.21
CA ASP A 139 -6.49 3.16 -9.67
C ASP A 139 -7.53 2.32 -10.41
N VAL A 140 -8.73 2.86 -10.51
CA VAL A 140 -9.83 2.32 -11.31
C VAL A 140 -9.63 2.65 -12.79
N ASN A 141 -10.46 2.09 -13.67
CA ASN A 141 -10.47 2.52 -15.07
C ASN A 141 -10.88 4.00 -15.20
N PRO A 142 -10.36 4.74 -16.18
CA PRO A 142 -10.66 6.17 -16.34
C PRO A 142 -12.15 6.50 -16.40
N GLU A 143 -12.99 5.64 -16.99
CA GLU A 143 -14.44 5.79 -17.07
C GLU A 143 -15.17 5.55 -15.74
N ASP A 144 -14.48 5.03 -14.72
CA ASP A 144 -15.04 4.73 -13.39
C ASP A 144 -14.68 5.79 -12.36
N THR A 145 -13.79 6.72 -12.69
CA THR A 145 -13.31 7.76 -11.75
C THR A 145 -14.45 8.64 -11.23
N GLU A 146 -15.48 8.89 -12.03
CA GLU A 146 -16.67 9.67 -11.61
C GLU A 146 -17.51 8.98 -10.52
N LEU A 147 -17.30 7.67 -10.29
CA LEU A 147 -17.96 6.89 -9.24
C LEU A 147 -17.17 6.91 -7.91
N THR A 148 -16.04 7.59 -7.86
CA THR A 148 -15.14 7.66 -6.71
C THR A 148 -15.03 9.09 -6.18
N TYR A 149 -14.62 9.23 -4.92
CA TYR A 149 -14.35 10.55 -4.32
C TYR A 149 -12.95 11.05 -4.60
N GLY A 150 -11.98 10.15 -4.81
CA GLY A 150 -10.62 10.51 -5.08
C GLY A 150 -9.66 9.33 -4.95
N TYR A 151 -8.37 9.63 -5.06
CA TYR A 151 -7.29 8.67 -5.09
C TYR A 151 -6.10 9.13 -4.23
N THR A 152 -5.53 8.21 -3.46
CA THR A 152 -4.21 8.35 -2.86
C THR A 152 -3.33 7.17 -3.23
N GLY A 153 -2.06 7.43 -3.51
CA GLY A 153 -1.14 6.33 -3.85
C GLY A 153 -0.02 6.76 -4.79
N THR A 154 0.40 5.85 -5.64
CA THR A 154 1.48 6.09 -6.59
C THR A 154 1.00 6.75 -7.87
N ASP A 155 1.80 7.66 -8.43
CA ASP A 155 1.76 7.94 -9.87
C ASP A 155 2.45 6.78 -10.60
N SER A 156 1.69 5.71 -10.85
CA SER A 156 2.24 4.48 -11.42
C SER A 156 2.82 4.70 -12.83
N TYR A 157 2.19 5.55 -13.65
CA TYR A 157 2.74 5.93 -14.95
C TYR A 157 4.06 6.70 -14.79
N GLY A 158 4.08 7.67 -13.90
CA GLY A 158 5.27 8.45 -13.56
C GLY A 158 6.42 7.60 -13.00
N GLN A 159 6.11 6.56 -12.21
CA GLN A 159 7.12 5.61 -11.72
C GLN A 159 7.75 4.83 -12.87
N GLY A 160 6.96 4.29 -13.79
CA GLY A 160 7.46 3.63 -15.00
C GLY A 160 8.32 4.57 -15.84
N ALA A 161 7.85 5.78 -16.05
CA ALA A 161 8.59 6.83 -16.76
C ALA A 161 9.89 7.22 -16.06
N ALA A 162 9.92 7.29 -14.73
CA ALA A 162 11.15 7.57 -13.97
C ALA A 162 12.18 6.44 -14.10
N SER A 163 11.74 5.18 -14.03
CA SER A 163 12.61 4.01 -14.26
C SER A 163 13.19 4.00 -15.69
N ALA A 164 12.37 4.31 -16.70
CA ALA A 164 12.81 4.43 -18.08
C ALA A 164 13.85 5.56 -18.27
N LYS A 165 13.64 6.73 -17.67
CA LYS A 165 14.62 7.82 -17.72
C LYS A 165 15.96 7.42 -17.11
N MET A 166 15.93 6.71 -15.95
CA MET A 166 17.16 6.17 -15.36
C MET A 166 17.86 5.21 -16.33
N MET A 167 17.11 4.31 -16.96
CA MET A 167 17.68 3.38 -17.95
C MET A 167 18.33 4.14 -19.10
N CYS A 168 17.67 5.14 -19.68
CA CYS A 168 18.25 5.96 -20.75
C CYS A 168 19.54 6.69 -20.30
N GLU A 169 19.54 7.23 -19.06
CA GLU A 169 20.70 7.90 -18.45
C GLU A 169 21.89 6.91 -18.33
N PHE A 170 21.65 5.65 -17.91
CA PHE A 170 22.68 4.63 -17.74
C PHE A 170 23.19 4.07 -19.08
N VAL A 171 22.32 3.93 -20.07
CA VAL A 171 22.69 3.49 -21.42
C VAL A 171 23.58 4.52 -22.13
N GLY A 172 23.28 5.81 -21.94
CA GLY A 172 24.00 6.90 -22.61
C GLY A 172 23.95 6.79 -24.15
N ASP A 173 25.10 6.84 -24.80
CA ASP A 173 25.23 6.75 -26.26
C ASP A 173 25.28 5.30 -26.82
N ASN A 174 25.19 4.29 -25.93
CA ASN A 174 25.19 2.88 -26.37
C ASN A 174 23.80 2.45 -26.85
N SER A 175 23.73 1.26 -27.47
CA SER A 175 22.47 0.63 -27.82
C SER A 175 22.40 -0.77 -27.21
N ILE A 176 21.27 -1.07 -26.52
CA ILE A 176 21.04 -2.36 -25.86
C ILE A 176 19.63 -2.89 -26.15
N GLY A 177 19.52 -4.22 -26.21
CA GLY A 177 18.24 -4.90 -26.09
C GLY A 177 17.94 -5.20 -24.63
N ILE A 178 16.67 -5.12 -24.22
CA ILE A 178 16.26 -5.45 -22.85
C ILE A 178 15.10 -6.44 -22.83
N ILE A 179 14.95 -7.12 -21.70
CA ILE A 179 13.71 -7.84 -21.35
C ILE A 179 12.93 -7.03 -20.33
N GLN A 180 11.58 -7.11 -20.40
CA GLN A 180 10.68 -6.40 -19.51
C GLN A 180 9.80 -7.37 -18.73
N ILE A 181 9.81 -7.28 -17.38
CA ILE A 181 8.94 -8.04 -16.48
C ILE A 181 7.85 -7.12 -15.98
N ASN A 182 6.60 -7.38 -16.39
CA ASN A 182 5.42 -6.62 -15.99
C ASN A 182 4.81 -7.21 -14.69
N GLY A 183 3.96 -6.43 -14.01
CA GLY A 183 3.17 -6.91 -12.88
C GLY A 183 2.03 -7.85 -13.27
N LEU A 184 1.02 -7.97 -12.41
CA LEU A 184 -0.15 -8.81 -12.62
C LEU A 184 -1.01 -8.28 -13.77
N THR A 185 -1.35 -9.16 -14.71
CA THR A 185 -2.23 -8.81 -15.83
C THR A 185 -3.61 -8.37 -15.35
N GLY A 186 -4.11 -7.24 -15.86
CA GLY A 186 -5.40 -6.66 -15.47
C GLY A 186 -5.33 -5.73 -14.25
N ASN A 187 -4.19 -5.67 -13.56
CA ASN A 187 -3.95 -4.71 -12.51
C ASN A 187 -3.51 -3.36 -13.11
N SER A 188 -4.12 -2.25 -12.65
CA SER A 188 -3.85 -0.92 -13.21
C SER A 188 -2.42 -0.45 -12.98
N VAL A 189 -1.82 -0.75 -11.82
CA VAL A 189 -0.40 -0.44 -11.53
C VAL A 189 0.53 -1.10 -12.55
N ALA A 190 0.30 -2.39 -12.87
CA ALA A 190 1.09 -3.12 -13.84
C ALA A 190 1.00 -2.48 -15.23
N THR A 191 -0.21 -2.14 -15.67
CA THR A 191 -0.48 -1.51 -16.97
C THR A 191 0.16 -0.13 -17.05
N LEU A 192 -0.03 0.71 -16.05
CA LEU A 192 0.47 2.08 -16.03
C LEU A 192 2.00 2.14 -15.94
N ARG A 193 2.64 1.34 -15.06
CA ARG A 193 4.10 1.25 -14.99
C ARG A 193 4.71 0.77 -16.32
N GLY A 194 4.13 -0.28 -16.91
CA GLY A 194 4.58 -0.81 -18.19
C GLY A 194 4.44 0.21 -19.32
N ASN A 195 3.33 0.93 -19.41
CA ASN A 195 3.10 1.97 -20.41
C ASN A 195 4.02 3.17 -20.18
N GLY A 196 4.14 3.68 -18.95
CA GLY A 196 5.04 4.77 -18.61
C GLY A 196 6.49 4.47 -18.96
N PHE A 197 6.93 3.22 -18.73
CA PHE A 197 8.26 2.77 -19.14
C PHE A 197 8.40 2.76 -20.67
N LYS A 198 7.54 2.05 -21.40
CA LYS A 198 7.61 1.90 -22.87
C LYS A 198 7.53 3.23 -23.61
N GLU A 199 6.58 4.07 -23.26
CA GLU A 199 6.38 5.36 -23.92
C GLU A 199 7.54 6.33 -23.64
N THR A 200 8.13 6.27 -22.45
CA THR A 200 9.29 7.08 -22.11
C THR A 200 10.55 6.61 -22.84
N ILE A 201 10.81 5.30 -22.94
CA ILE A 201 11.89 4.77 -23.80
C ILE A 201 11.69 5.28 -25.23
N ALA A 202 10.50 5.10 -25.79
CA ALA A 202 10.20 5.49 -27.17
C ALA A 202 10.37 7.00 -27.46
N SER A 203 10.17 7.85 -26.44
CA SER A 203 10.30 9.31 -26.58
C SER A 203 11.67 9.85 -26.20
N THR A 204 12.43 9.18 -25.32
CA THR A 204 13.65 9.70 -24.71
C THR A 204 14.91 9.10 -25.33
N CYS A 205 14.93 7.79 -25.57
CA CYS A 205 16.08 7.06 -26.11
C CYS A 205 15.68 5.94 -27.09
N PRO A 206 14.91 6.26 -28.17
CA PRO A 206 14.32 5.27 -29.07
C PRO A 206 15.36 4.45 -29.83
N ASP A 207 16.53 5.02 -30.11
CA ASP A 207 17.60 4.35 -30.84
C ASP A 207 18.61 3.61 -29.93
N ASN A 208 18.45 3.77 -28.59
CA ASN A 208 19.39 3.25 -27.61
C ASN A 208 18.85 2.05 -26.83
N VAL A 209 17.52 1.93 -26.67
CA VAL A 209 16.90 0.83 -25.93
C VAL A 209 15.80 0.17 -26.75
N GLU A 210 15.96 -1.12 -27.01
CA GLU A 210 14.97 -1.97 -27.70
C GLU A 210 14.38 -2.99 -26.70
N ILE A 211 13.05 -3.04 -26.56
CA ILE A 211 12.38 -4.06 -25.75
C ILE A 211 12.22 -5.32 -26.60
N LEU A 212 13.07 -6.33 -26.37
CA LEU A 212 13.11 -7.58 -27.13
C LEU A 212 12.00 -8.55 -26.77
N ALA A 213 11.60 -8.57 -25.51
CA ALA A 213 10.52 -9.42 -24.99
C ALA A 213 9.92 -8.82 -23.72
N GLU A 214 8.63 -9.11 -23.49
CA GLU A 214 7.93 -8.76 -22.25
C GLU A 214 7.06 -9.92 -21.77
N GLN A 215 7.02 -10.15 -20.45
CA GLN A 215 6.16 -11.14 -19.80
C GLN A 215 5.68 -10.64 -18.42
N PRO A 216 4.52 -11.11 -17.92
CA PRO A 216 4.09 -10.85 -16.55
C PRO A 216 4.95 -11.65 -15.55
N GLY A 217 5.27 -11.04 -14.42
CA GLY A 217 5.90 -11.68 -13.27
C GLY A 217 4.94 -11.74 -12.06
N ASN A 218 3.72 -11.20 -12.20
CA ASN A 218 2.58 -11.32 -11.27
C ASN A 218 2.89 -10.91 -9.82
N TRP A 219 3.77 -9.91 -9.62
CA TRP A 219 4.25 -9.46 -8.31
C TRP A 219 4.95 -10.58 -7.51
N ASN A 220 5.47 -11.60 -8.21
CA ASN A 220 6.04 -12.80 -7.62
C ASN A 220 7.48 -13.03 -8.10
N LYS A 221 8.40 -13.22 -7.15
CA LYS A 221 9.82 -13.41 -7.44
C LYS A 221 10.09 -14.67 -8.27
N ASP A 222 9.47 -15.79 -7.90
CA ASP A 222 9.74 -17.09 -8.55
C ASP A 222 9.16 -17.14 -9.97
N GLU A 223 7.95 -16.59 -10.16
CA GLU A 223 7.34 -16.46 -11.48
C GLU A 223 8.16 -15.53 -12.38
N SER A 224 8.70 -14.44 -11.82
CA SER A 224 9.58 -13.53 -12.55
C SER A 224 10.92 -14.18 -12.95
N GLN A 225 11.47 -15.05 -12.11
CA GLN A 225 12.65 -15.84 -12.47
C GLN A 225 12.36 -16.77 -13.66
N ILE A 226 11.19 -17.41 -13.68
CA ILE A 226 10.75 -18.25 -14.80
C ILE A 226 10.58 -17.39 -16.05
N ALA A 227 9.82 -16.31 -15.99
CA ALA A 227 9.56 -15.39 -17.10
C ALA A 227 10.87 -14.84 -17.71
N ALA A 228 11.79 -14.35 -16.86
CA ALA A 228 13.11 -13.90 -17.31
C ALA A 228 13.91 -15.01 -17.98
N SER A 229 13.90 -16.22 -17.42
CA SER A 229 14.59 -17.37 -17.99
C SER A 229 14.04 -17.76 -19.37
N GLU A 230 12.73 -17.71 -19.55
CA GLU A 230 12.08 -17.96 -20.84
C GLU A 230 12.43 -16.87 -21.86
N MET A 231 12.32 -15.60 -21.47
CA MET A 231 12.67 -14.46 -22.34
C MET A 231 14.14 -14.50 -22.77
N LEU A 232 15.09 -14.71 -21.83
CA LEU A 232 16.52 -14.86 -22.14
C LEU A 232 16.79 -16.00 -23.12
N THR A 233 16.02 -17.10 -23.03
CA THR A 233 16.15 -18.22 -23.96
C THR A 233 15.60 -17.87 -25.34
N ALA A 234 14.47 -17.18 -25.41
CA ALA A 234 13.78 -16.84 -26.64
C ALA A 234 14.54 -15.80 -27.48
N VAL A 235 15.12 -14.77 -26.84
CA VAL A 235 15.82 -13.68 -27.55
C VAL A 235 17.31 -13.93 -27.71
N GLY A 236 17.91 -14.87 -26.98
CA GLY A 236 19.35 -15.10 -26.89
C GLY A 236 20.04 -14.14 -25.94
N VAL A 237 20.80 -14.68 -24.98
CA VAL A 237 21.44 -13.87 -23.90
C VAL A 237 22.43 -12.84 -24.45
N GLU A 238 23.05 -13.12 -25.61
CA GLU A 238 24.00 -12.24 -26.28
C GLU A 238 23.34 -10.95 -26.83
N ASN A 239 22.04 -10.93 -27.00
CA ASN A 239 21.28 -9.76 -27.46
C ASN A 239 20.78 -8.88 -26.30
N VAL A 240 20.88 -9.37 -25.06
CA VAL A 240 20.34 -8.67 -23.88
C VAL A 240 21.44 -7.89 -23.20
N GLY A 241 21.28 -6.58 -23.09
CA GLY A 241 22.13 -5.66 -22.34
C GLY A 241 21.50 -5.13 -21.06
N GLY A 242 20.22 -5.46 -20.80
CA GLY A 242 19.54 -4.99 -19.58
C GLY A 242 18.18 -5.60 -19.33
N MET A 243 17.55 -5.14 -18.22
CA MET A 243 16.23 -5.58 -17.81
C MET A 243 15.49 -4.45 -17.08
N TYR A 244 14.20 -4.35 -17.33
CA TYR A 244 13.27 -3.63 -16.47
C TYR A 244 12.30 -4.60 -15.79
N ALA A 245 12.01 -4.37 -14.52
CA ALA A 245 10.92 -5.04 -13.80
C ALA A 245 10.03 -4.03 -13.08
N ALA A 246 8.73 -4.27 -13.08
CA ALA A 246 7.75 -3.34 -12.54
C ALA A 246 7.75 -3.26 -10.99
N ASP A 247 8.47 -4.15 -10.30
CA ASP A 247 8.83 -4.01 -8.90
C ASP A 247 10.13 -4.75 -8.52
N ASP A 248 10.61 -4.50 -7.29
CA ASP A 248 11.89 -5.06 -6.83
C ASP A 248 11.83 -6.55 -6.49
N SER A 249 10.68 -7.11 -6.13
CA SER A 249 10.55 -8.56 -5.94
C SER A 249 10.74 -9.28 -7.27
N MET A 250 10.16 -8.73 -8.32
CA MET A 250 10.27 -9.25 -9.67
C MET A 250 11.69 -9.04 -10.25
N VAL A 251 12.32 -7.88 -10.00
CA VAL A 251 13.72 -7.68 -10.44
C VAL A 251 14.67 -8.66 -9.77
N ALA A 252 14.46 -8.96 -8.47
CA ALA A 252 15.26 -9.96 -7.77
C ALA A 252 15.12 -11.35 -8.42
N GLY A 253 13.92 -11.74 -8.83
CA GLY A 253 13.69 -12.97 -9.62
C GLY A 253 14.41 -12.95 -10.97
N GLY A 254 14.31 -11.84 -11.70
CA GLY A 254 15.03 -11.66 -12.96
C GLY A 254 16.56 -11.76 -12.78
N ILE A 255 17.12 -11.10 -11.75
CA ILE A 255 18.55 -11.18 -11.42
C ILE A 255 18.96 -12.63 -11.08
N ASP A 256 18.14 -13.38 -10.37
CA ASP A 256 18.40 -14.80 -10.14
C ASP A 256 18.42 -15.62 -11.43
N ALA A 257 17.61 -15.28 -12.43
CA ALA A 257 17.65 -15.91 -13.76
C ALA A 257 18.96 -15.61 -14.53
N PHE A 258 19.49 -14.38 -14.41
CA PHE A 258 20.82 -14.04 -14.98
C PHE A 258 21.91 -14.86 -14.30
N LYS A 259 21.95 -14.87 -12.97
CA LYS A 259 22.93 -15.64 -12.18
C LYS A 259 22.88 -17.14 -12.48
N ALA A 260 21.70 -17.72 -12.66
CA ALA A 260 21.52 -19.14 -12.99
C ALA A 260 22.13 -19.52 -14.35
N ARG A 261 22.36 -18.52 -15.23
CA ARG A 261 23.05 -18.69 -16.52
C ARG A 261 24.53 -18.35 -16.46
N GLY A 262 25.07 -18.04 -15.28
CA GLY A 262 26.46 -17.62 -15.11
C GLY A 262 26.74 -16.19 -15.59
N LEU A 263 25.70 -15.36 -15.73
CA LEU A 263 25.82 -13.94 -16.07
C LEU A 263 25.98 -13.12 -14.78
N ASP A 264 26.89 -12.15 -14.76
CA ASP A 264 27.00 -11.20 -13.64
C ASP A 264 26.00 -10.05 -13.84
N PRO A 265 25.00 -9.85 -12.99
CA PRO A 265 24.01 -8.76 -13.15
C PRO A 265 24.66 -7.36 -13.24
N LYS A 266 25.84 -7.17 -12.70
CA LYS A 266 26.58 -5.88 -12.74
C LYS A 266 27.04 -5.48 -14.14
N ASP A 267 27.08 -6.43 -15.07
CA ASP A 267 27.42 -6.18 -16.48
C ASP A 267 26.21 -5.70 -17.29
N TYR A 268 25.02 -5.62 -16.68
CA TYR A 268 23.75 -5.31 -17.32
C TYR A 268 23.11 -4.05 -16.73
N ILE A 269 22.38 -3.31 -17.55
CA ILE A 269 21.61 -2.14 -17.11
C ILE A 269 20.25 -2.62 -16.62
N ILE A 270 20.06 -2.66 -15.30
CA ILE A 270 18.86 -3.17 -14.66
C ILE A 270 18.22 -2.05 -13.86
N THR A 271 16.90 -1.80 -14.08
CA THR A 271 16.11 -0.81 -13.33
C THR A 271 14.79 -1.41 -12.87
N SER A 272 14.26 -0.88 -11.75
CA SER A 272 12.98 -1.33 -11.19
C SER A 272 12.25 -0.23 -10.42
N ILE A 273 11.25 -0.63 -9.61
CA ILE A 273 10.43 0.24 -8.77
C ILE A 273 10.23 -0.42 -7.40
N GLY A 274 10.28 0.37 -6.32
CA GLY A 274 9.99 -0.06 -4.96
C GLY A 274 10.98 0.47 -3.93
N ASN A 275 12.27 0.25 -4.13
CA ASN A 275 13.34 0.39 -3.13
C ASN A 275 13.03 -0.41 -1.88
N THR A 276 12.68 -1.67 -2.07
CA THR A 276 12.26 -2.61 -1.04
C THR A 276 13.44 -3.20 -0.26
N PHE A 277 13.17 -4.01 0.78
CA PHE A 277 14.21 -4.81 1.44
C PHE A 277 14.93 -5.81 0.51
N LEU A 278 14.31 -6.14 -0.65
CA LEU A 278 14.96 -6.95 -1.70
C LEU A 278 15.77 -6.08 -2.66
N GLY A 279 15.23 -4.94 -3.08
CA GLY A 279 15.84 -4.07 -4.10
C GLY A 279 17.00 -3.24 -3.58
N ASN A 280 16.86 -2.65 -2.39
CA ASN A 280 17.87 -1.75 -1.82
C ASN A 280 19.28 -2.42 -1.68
N PRO A 281 19.41 -3.66 -1.19
CA PRO A 281 20.73 -4.34 -1.17
C PRO A 281 21.28 -4.61 -2.57
N LEU A 282 20.41 -4.80 -3.57
CA LEU A 282 20.85 -4.98 -4.96
C LEU A 282 21.39 -3.67 -5.56
N VAL A 283 20.78 -2.52 -5.19
CA VAL A 283 21.35 -1.20 -5.54
C VAL A 283 22.69 -1.01 -4.86
N ALA A 284 22.79 -1.27 -3.55
CA ALA A 284 24.04 -1.16 -2.78
C ALA A 284 25.17 -2.04 -3.33
N SER A 285 24.83 -3.22 -3.86
CA SER A 285 25.82 -4.13 -4.46
C SER A 285 26.16 -3.76 -5.92
N GLY A 286 25.37 -2.93 -6.59
CA GLY A 286 25.47 -2.60 -8.01
C GLY A 286 24.88 -3.66 -8.95
N GLU A 287 24.12 -4.62 -8.46
CA GLU A 287 23.39 -5.60 -9.28
C GLU A 287 22.08 -5.01 -9.86
N LEU A 288 21.54 -3.99 -9.20
CA LEU A 288 20.44 -3.15 -9.65
C LEU A 288 20.97 -1.72 -9.76
N MET A 289 20.93 -1.12 -10.96
CA MET A 289 21.48 0.23 -11.15
C MET A 289 20.63 1.33 -10.57
N GLY A 290 19.31 1.12 -10.52
CA GLY A 290 18.39 2.07 -9.90
C GLY A 290 16.98 1.53 -9.75
N THR A 291 16.29 2.07 -8.76
CA THR A 291 14.88 1.81 -8.48
C THR A 291 14.16 3.13 -8.17
N VAL A 292 12.83 3.12 -8.16
CA VAL A 292 12.00 4.28 -7.79
C VAL A 292 11.35 3.98 -6.45
N PHE A 293 11.60 4.80 -5.42
CA PHE A 293 11.08 4.57 -4.08
C PHE A 293 9.55 4.63 -4.03
N GLN A 294 8.97 3.76 -3.22
CA GLN A 294 7.55 3.71 -2.91
C GLN A 294 7.34 3.44 -1.42
N SER A 295 6.67 4.36 -0.72
CA SER A 295 6.36 4.25 0.70
C SER A 295 5.01 3.58 0.92
N SER A 296 5.01 2.38 1.49
CA SER A 296 3.78 1.67 1.87
C SER A 296 3.14 2.28 3.12
N SER A 297 3.93 2.81 4.04
CA SER A 297 3.45 3.47 5.24
C SER A 297 2.70 4.77 4.92
N TRP A 298 3.25 5.58 4.01
CA TRP A 298 2.58 6.78 3.51
C TRP A 298 1.25 6.44 2.83
N ASP A 299 1.23 5.38 2.02
CA ASP A 299 0.05 4.95 1.28
C ASP A 299 -1.09 4.53 2.23
N GLY A 300 -0.79 3.69 3.22
CA GLY A 300 -1.77 3.25 4.22
C GLY A 300 -2.33 4.40 5.06
N GLU A 301 -1.49 5.31 5.52
CA GLU A 301 -1.90 6.49 6.27
C GLU A 301 -2.83 7.39 5.43
N ASN A 302 -2.44 7.70 4.21
CA ASN A 302 -3.17 8.65 3.36
C ASN A 302 -4.45 8.06 2.76
N ALA A 303 -4.60 6.76 2.66
CA ALA A 303 -5.87 6.12 2.32
C ALA A 303 -6.96 6.47 3.34
N VAL A 304 -6.61 6.47 4.64
CA VAL A 304 -7.52 6.85 5.72
C VAL A 304 -7.81 8.35 5.72
N VAL A 305 -6.78 9.18 5.50
CA VAL A 305 -6.96 10.64 5.35
C VAL A 305 -7.92 10.94 4.21
N GLY A 306 -7.79 10.23 3.09
CA GLY A 306 -8.64 10.40 1.92
C GLY A 306 -10.12 10.10 2.19
N ILE A 307 -10.42 8.93 2.77
CA ILE A 307 -11.82 8.58 3.08
C ILE A 307 -12.40 9.48 4.18
N TYR A 308 -11.61 9.90 5.17
CA TYR A 308 -12.06 10.85 6.18
C TYR A 308 -12.50 12.18 5.56
N ARG A 309 -11.73 12.70 4.59
CA ARG A 309 -12.09 13.91 3.83
C ARG A 309 -13.38 13.73 3.05
N ALA A 310 -13.55 12.58 2.39
CA ALA A 310 -14.77 12.28 1.64
C ALA A 310 -16.01 12.26 2.55
N MET A 311 -15.91 11.69 3.76
CA MET A 311 -17.02 11.62 4.72
C MET A 311 -17.32 12.96 5.37
N THR A 312 -16.31 13.77 5.69
CA THR A 312 -16.48 15.00 6.49
C THR A 312 -16.44 16.29 5.68
N GLY A 313 -15.94 16.24 4.44
CA GLY A 313 -15.67 17.44 3.64
C GLY A 313 -14.53 18.29 4.21
N ASP A 314 -13.67 17.74 5.09
CA ASP A 314 -12.52 18.43 5.66
C ASP A 314 -11.32 18.37 4.70
N THR A 315 -10.98 19.50 4.09
CA THR A 315 -9.83 19.63 3.17
C THR A 315 -8.52 19.99 3.88
N SER A 316 -8.54 20.22 5.19
CA SER A 316 -7.34 20.59 5.96
C SER A 316 -6.31 19.48 6.08
N LEU A 317 -6.73 18.21 5.98
CA LEU A 317 -5.89 17.02 6.10
C LEU A 317 -5.25 16.58 4.78
N GLY A 318 -5.56 17.23 3.67
CA GLY A 318 -5.00 16.91 2.36
C GLY A 318 -4.06 17.99 1.83
N ARG A 319 -3.33 17.66 0.77
CA ARG A 319 -2.38 18.59 0.13
C ARG A 319 -2.90 19.21 -1.14
N ASP A 320 -3.86 18.59 -1.81
CA ASP A 320 -4.37 19.06 -3.08
C ASP A 320 -5.51 20.05 -2.90
N ASP A 321 -5.53 21.10 -3.73
CA ASP A 321 -6.53 22.17 -3.66
C ASP A 321 -7.95 21.68 -3.91
N ASP A 322 -8.13 20.65 -4.77
CA ASP A 322 -9.43 20.03 -5.05
C ASP A 322 -9.69 18.76 -4.22
N GLY A 323 -8.64 18.20 -3.62
CA GLY A 323 -8.73 17.04 -2.75
C GLY A 323 -9.02 15.71 -3.42
N SER A 324 -9.01 15.64 -4.74
CA SER A 324 -9.40 14.43 -5.48
C SER A 324 -8.25 13.44 -5.71
N VAL A 325 -7.01 13.93 -5.82
CA VAL A 325 -5.82 13.10 -6.08
C VAL A 325 -4.66 13.54 -5.20
N LEU A 326 -3.99 12.58 -4.56
CA LEU A 326 -2.77 12.82 -3.78
C LEU A 326 -1.74 11.72 -4.10
N TYR A 327 -0.71 12.11 -4.84
CA TYR A 327 0.39 11.21 -5.16
C TYR A 327 1.49 11.24 -4.10
N MET A 328 1.99 10.03 -3.74
CA MET A 328 3.17 9.94 -2.90
C MET A 328 4.43 10.40 -3.63
N PRO A 329 5.43 10.94 -2.91
CA PRO A 329 6.74 11.21 -3.49
C PRO A 329 7.40 9.91 -3.97
N ASN A 330 7.93 9.93 -5.19
CA ASN A 330 8.61 8.78 -5.80
C ASN A 330 10.04 9.14 -6.23
N PRO A 331 10.98 9.38 -5.30
CA PRO A 331 12.36 9.69 -5.65
C PRO A 331 13.07 8.51 -6.30
N LYS A 332 13.99 8.82 -7.22
CA LYS A 332 14.93 7.83 -7.79
C LYS A 332 15.94 7.41 -6.73
N VAL A 333 16.26 6.13 -6.69
CA VAL A 333 17.27 5.53 -5.81
C VAL A 333 18.33 4.84 -6.65
N THR A 334 19.56 5.25 -6.45
CA THR A 334 20.75 4.73 -7.14
C THR A 334 21.88 4.50 -6.13
N ILE A 335 23.02 4.05 -6.57
CA ILE A 335 24.20 3.88 -5.71
C ILE A 335 24.62 5.17 -4.97
N ASP A 336 24.22 6.33 -5.47
CA ASP A 336 24.60 7.62 -4.89
C ASP A 336 23.75 8.02 -3.66
N ASN A 337 22.56 7.40 -3.47
CA ASN A 337 21.62 7.76 -2.40
C ASN A 337 20.86 6.57 -1.78
N TRP A 338 21.26 5.33 -2.01
CA TRP A 338 20.55 4.14 -1.54
C TRP A 338 20.41 4.06 -0.01
N ASP A 339 21.28 4.73 0.74
CA ASP A 339 21.32 4.78 2.22
C ASP A 339 20.78 6.09 2.80
N ALA A 340 20.19 6.96 1.96
CA ALA A 340 19.61 8.21 2.42
C ALA A 340 18.32 7.97 3.24
N ALA A 341 18.11 8.79 4.26
CA ALA A 341 17.02 8.59 5.22
C ALA A 341 15.60 8.72 4.62
N ASP A 342 15.47 9.52 3.56
CA ASP A 342 14.21 9.77 2.85
C ASP A 342 13.82 8.67 1.84
N VAL A 343 14.69 7.67 1.66
CA VAL A 343 14.45 6.50 0.80
C VAL A 343 14.70 5.19 1.53
N THR A 344 14.63 5.19 2.86
CA THR A 344 14.79 3.96 3.67
C THR A 344 13.76 2.91 3.24
N PRO A 345 14.17 1.66 2.93
CA PRO A 345 13.24 0.59 2.57
C PRO A 345 12.21 0.32 3.67
N GLU A 346 10.97 0.08 3.31
CA GLU A 346 9.88 -0.20 4.26
C GLU A 346 9.34 -1.62 4.12
N TRP A 347 9.43 -2.27 2.95
CA TRP A 347 8.77 -3.55 2.63
C TRP A 347 9.62 -4.45 1.72
#